data_01199589bc17157a36350071123e52a0
#
_entry.id   01199589bc17157a36350071123e52a0
#
_cell.length_a   1.000
_cell.length_b   1.000
_cell.length_c   1.000
_cell.angle_alpha   90.00
_cell.angle_beta   90.00
_cell.angle_gamma   90.00
#
_symmetry.space_group_name_H-M   'P 1'
#
loop_
_entity.id
_entity.type
_entity.pdbx_description
1 polymer ?
#
loop_
_entity_poly.entity_id
_entity_poly.type
_entity_poly.pdbx_seq_one_letter_code
_entity_poly.pdbx_strand_id
1 'polypeptide(L)'
;MKNLTAVCLLSLAAAAGAATIQMPPGCTTPDGMAIDPKGRFVIAAPNTKHDKPGAIYRIDAPGAEPVKWFEVPPLKESGYAQPMGVCFGADGEMYICDCQKAGFGRLLRVTFKDDRPVAFETVAEGLANANGVKFRNGRLYVTQAFMPGVKREDGAATSGLYMFSATDRNVRPANRPDDPQCVFSDLTRNPKIRGGLNGVAIDSHGTLYTGNYGDGHVWKLTLGADGRVAKSEMFVPASAGVKTPDGLCVDAEDNLYIADMMGDAAVKVTPQGEVSFVQKGGFKRPSEPGAWRDSLYVANWGGTTVEEIPLGN
;
A
#
# COMPACT_ATOMS: atom_id res chain seq x y z
N MET A 1 22.04 7.31 -62.09
CA MET A 1 22.18 6.86 -60.71
C MET A 1 21.67 7.98 -59.81
N LYS A 2 20.47 7.83 -59.26
CA LYS A 2 19.85 8.81 -58.37
C LYS A 2 20.04 8.35 -56.92
N ASN A 3 20.84 9.08 -56.15
CA ASN A 3 21.03 8.81 -54.73
C ASN A 3 19.77 9.24 -53.97
N LEU A 4 19.04 8.28 -53.40
CA LEU A 4 18.04 8.55 -52.38
C LEU A 4 18.74 8.67 -51.01
N THR A 5 18.77 9.86 -50.45
CA THR A 5 19.18 10.10 -49.07
C THR A 5 17.94 9.83 -48.20
N ALA A 6 17.99 8.75 -47.41
CA ALA A 6 16.96 8.48 -46.38
C ALA A 6 17.17 9.43 -45.22
N VAL A 7 16.22 10.34 -45.00
CA VAL A 7 16.17 11.16 -43.79
C VAL A 7 15.50 10.33 -42.69
N CYS A 8 16.29 9.90 -41.72
CA CYS A 8 15.81 9.27 -40.51
C CYS A 8 15.28 10.35 -39.60
N LEU A 9 13.94 10.53 -39.51
CA LEU A 9 13.30 11.35 -38.51
C LEU A 9 13.38 10.61 -37.18
N LEU A 10 14.36 10.96 -36.32
CA LEU A 10 14.32 10.63 -34.91
C LEU A 10 13.21 11.49 -34.28
N SER A 11 12.08 10.88 -33.95
CA SER A 11 11.11 11.48 -33.05
C SER A 11 11.73 11.52 -31.64
N LEU A 12 12.20 12.68 -31.21
CA LEU A 12 12.43 12.92 -29.77
C LEU A 12 11.05 12.86 -29.09
N ALA A 13 10.74 11.75 -28.46
CA ALA A 13 9.72 11.75 -27.42
C ALA A 13 10.26 12.63 -26.28
N ALA A 14 9.69 13.79 -26.07
CA ALA A 14 9.92 14.58 -24.86
C ALA A 14 9.53 13.69 -23.68
N ALA A 15 10.45 13.41 -22.75
CA ALA A 15 10.10 12.76 -21.49
C ALA A 15 9.04 13.63 -20.83
N ALA A 16 7.82 13.13 -20.71
CA ALA A 16 6.77 13.78 -19.96
C ALA A 16 7.26 13.93 -18.53
N GLY A 17 7.30 15.15 -18.01
CA GLY A 17 7.62 15.40 -16.60
C GLY A 17 6.53 14.84 -15.69
N ALA A 18 6.81 14.72 -14.41
CA ALA A 18 5.80 14.34 -13.42
C ALA A 18 4.56 15.22 -13.52
N ALA A 19 3.37 14.62 -13.46
CA ALA A 19 2.10 15.30 -13.48
C ALA A 19 1.41 15.17 -12.12
N THR A 20 0.71 16.23 -11.69
CA THR A 20 -0.08 16.21 -10.45
C THR A 20 -1.55 15.98 -10.80
N ILE A 21 -2.12 14.89 -10.31
CA ILE A 21 -3.53 14.55 -10.45
C ILE A 21 -4.28 15.07 -9.23
N GLN A 22 -5.22 15.99 -9.46
CA GLN A 22 -6.09 16.52 -8.41
C GLN A 22 -7.21 15.53 -8.12
N MET A 23 -7.31 15.05 -6.88
CA MET A 23 -8.42 14.21 -6.46
C MET A 23 -9.72 15.02 -6.33
N PRO A 24 -10.90 14.40 -6.57
CA PRO A 24 -12.16 15.12 -6.52
C PRO A 24 -12.49 15.63 -5.12
N PRO A 25 -13.39 16.63 -5.01
CA PRO A 25 -13.89 17.09 -3.71
C PRO A 25 -14.41 15.91 -2.85
N GLY A 26 -13.97 15.87 -1.60
CA GLY A 26 -14.29 14.75 -0.69
C GLY A 26 -13.17 13.77 -0.49
N CYS A 27 -12.09 13.78 -1.30
CA CYS A 27 -10.84 13.09 -1.03
C CYS A 27 -9.86 14.07 -0.36
N THR A 28 -9.49 13.83 0.89
CA THR A 28 -8.60 14.74 1.64
C THR A 28 -7.26 14.12 2.03
N THR A 29 -7.18 12.81 2.01
CA THR A 29 -5.97 12.03 2.33
C THR A 29 -5.95 10.79 1.45
N PRO A 30 -5.55 10.88 0.15
CA PRO A 30 -5.38 9.70 -0.68
C PRO A 30 -4.26 8.81 -0.11
N ASP A 31 -4.48 7.48 -0.15
CA ASP A 31 -3.57 6.51 0.41
C ASP A 31 -3.57 5.20 -0.41
N GLY A 32 -3.97 4.06 0.15
CA GLY A 32 -3.85 2.75 -0.46
C GLY A 32 -4.23 2.66 -1.92
N MET A 33 -3.41 1.96 -2.71
CA MET A 33 -3.56 1.86 -4.15
C MET A 33 -3.59 0.41 -4.63
N ALA A 34 -4.41 0.14 -5.66
CA ALA A 34 -4.48 -1.16 -6.33
C ALA A 34 -4.91 -1.02 -7.79
N ILE A 35 -4.68 -2.06 -8.57
CA ILE A 35 -5.24 -2.20 -9.92
C ILE A 35 -6.37 -3.22 -9.84
N ASP A 36 -7.54 -2.86 -10.34
CA ASP A 36 -8.68 -3.75 -10.34
C ASP A 36 -8.62 -4.78 -11.51
N PRO A 37 -9.47 -5.83 -11.50
CA PRO A 37 -9.47 -6.84 -12.55
C PRO A 37 -9.78 -6.32 -13.96
N LYS A 38 -10.30 -5.11 -14.09
CA LYS A 38 -10.54 -4.42 -15.36
C LYS A 38 -9.36 -3.56 -15.81
N GLY A 39 -8.27 -3.53 -15.05
CA GLY A 39 -7.07 -2.75 -15.30
C GLY A 39 -7.20 -1.26 -14.96
N ARG A 40 -8.17 -0.87 -14.13
CA ARG A 40 -8.37 0.50 -13.65
C ARG A 40 -7.57 0.72 -12.38
N PHE A 41 -7.14 1.94 -12.17
CA PHE A 41 -6.38 2.34 -10.99
C PHE A 41 -7.32 2.76 -9.86
N VAL A 42 -7.16 2.16 -8.70
CA VAL A 42 -8.02 2.34 -7.52
C VAL A 42 -7.24 2.99 -6.40
N ILE A 43 -7.86 3.95 -5.73
CA ILE A 43 -7.26 4.76 -4.66
C ILE A 43 -8.21 4.77 -3.47
N ALA A 44 -7.73 4.38 -2.30
CA ALA A 44 -8.45 4.53 -1.04
C ALA A 44 -8.21 5.94 -0.47
N ALA A 45 -9.21 6.50 0.18
CA ALA A 45 -9.12 7.76 0.90
C ALA A 45 -9.73 7.61 2.31
N PRO A 46 -8.90 7.49 3.35
CA PRO A 46 -9.36 7.35 4.73
C PRO A 46 -10.02 8.61 5.30
N ASN A 47 -9.72 9.80 4.73
CA ASN A 47 -10.29 11.06 5.18
C ASN A 47 -10.18 11.26 6.70
N THR A 48 -8.95 11.24 7.20
CA THR A 48 -8.60 11.08 8.62
C THR A 48 -9.13 12.16 9.58
N LYS A 49 -9.66 13.26 9.05
CA LYS A 49 -10.36 14.28 9.86
C LYS A 49 -11.79 13.86 10.21
N HIS A 50 -12.31 12.80 9.57
CA HIS A 50 -13.66 12.26 9.72
C HIS A 50 -14.79 13.28 9.43
N ASP A 51 -14.48 14.37 8.76
CA ASP A 51 -15.45 15.35 8.24
C ASP A 51 -16.02 14.94 6.87
N LYS A 52 -15.45 13.90 6.27
CA LYS A 52 -15.88 13.26 5.04
C LYS A 52 -15.88 11.74 5.22
N PRO A 53 -16.77 11.02 4.52
CA PRO A 53 -16.75 9.56 4.53
C PRO A 53 -15.43 9.01 4.00
N GLY A 54 -14.94 7.93 4.58
CA GLY A 54 -13.90 7.12 3.96
C GLY A 54 -14.43 6.52 2.66
N ALA A 55 -13.68 6.65 1.57
CA ALA A 55 -14.17 6.30 0.24
C ALA A 55 -13.09 5.67 -0.64
N ILE A 56 -13.55 4.98 -1.66
CA ILE A 56 -12.74 4.42 -2.73
C ILE A 56 -12.98 5.24 -3.99
N TYR A 57 -11.89 5.64 -4.63
CA TYR A 57 -11.85 6.35 -5.90
C TYR A 57 -11.23 5.47 -6.97
N ARG A 58 -11.44 5.82 -8.25
CA ARG A 58 -10.80 5.13 -9.37
C ARG A 58 -10.47 6.08 -10.49
N ILE A 59 -9.47 5.70 -11.28
CA ILE A 59 -9.08 6.29 -12.56
C ILE A 59 -9.28 5.21 -13.61
N ASP A 60 -10.19 5.43 -14.56
CA ASP A 60 -10.62 4.38 -15.50
C ASP A 60 -9.60 4.13 -16.62
N ALA A 61 -8.78 5.13 -16.97
CA ALA A 61 -7.70 5.05 -17.96
C ALA A 61 -6.63 6.13 -17.65
N PRO A 62 -5.38 5.98 -18.14
CA PRO A 62 -4.36 7.02 -18.03
C PRO A 62 -4.88 8.35 -18.56
N GLY A 63 -4.66 9.44 -17.79
CA GLY A 63 -5.14 10.78 -18.12
C GLY A 63 -6.64 11.02 -17.88
N ALA A 64 -7.40 10.01 -17.45
CA ALA A 64 -8.79 10.22 -17.04
C ALA A 64 -8.86 10.85 -15.65
N GLU A 65 -9.88 11.65 -15.42
CA GLU A 65 -10.15 12.26 -14.12
C GLU A 65 -10.53 11.18 -13.09
N PRO A 66 -10.01 11.25 -11.85
CA PRO A 66 -10.41 10.35 -10.79
C PRO A 66 -11.86 10.58 -10.38
N VAL A 67 -12.62 9.50 -10.21
CA VAL A 67 -14.02 9.54 -9.79
C VAL A 67 -14.22 8.78 -8.47
N LYS A 68 -15.13 9.27 -7.62
CA LYS A 68 -15.53 8.50 -6.44
C LYS A 68 -16.29 7.25 -6.88
N TRP A 69 -15.80 6.08 -6.51
CA TRP A 69 -16.45 4.81 -6.85
C TRP A 69 -17.53 4.45 -5.84
N PHE A 70 -17.17 4.41 -4.54
CA PHE A 70 -18.12 4.18 -3.46
C PHE A 70 -17.57 4.68 -2.10
N GLU A 71 -18.46 4.81 -1.13
CA GLU A 71 -18.12 5.08 0.26
C GLU A 71 -18.05 3.76 1.04
N VAL A 72 -17.06 3.63 1.92
CA VAL A 72 -16.95 2.47 2.82
C VAL A 72 -17.92 2.66 3.98
N PRO A 73 -18.77 1.67 4.30
CA PRO A 73 -19.71 1.79 5.39
C PRO A 73 -19.00 2.07 6.72
N PRO A 74 -19.43 3.10 7.47
CA PRO A 74 -18.82 3.42 8.75
C PRO A 74 -19.01 2.28 9.76
N LEU A 75 -18.03 2.10 10.64
CA LEU A 75 -18.19 1.24 11.79
C LEU A 75 -19.14 1.92 12.79
N LYS A 76 -20.13 1.18 13.28
CA LYS A 76 -21.18 1.72 14.16
C LYS A 76 -20.60 2.37 15.42
N GLU A 77 -19.59 1.75 16.02
CA GLU A 77 -18.95 2.16 17.27
C GLU A 77 -18.15 3.45 17.15
N SER A 78 -17.58 3.73 15.97
CA SER A 78 -16.78 4.94 15.72
C SER A 78 -17.50 6.01 14.92
N GLY A 79 -18.50 5.63 14.13
CA GLY A 79 -19.24 6.52 13.23
C GLY A 79 -18.50 6.86 11.93
N TYR A 80 -17.33 6.24 11.66
CA TYR A 80 -16.55 6.50 10.45
C TYR A 80 -15.93 5.21 9.90
N ALA A 81 -15.41 5.27 8.67
CA ALA A 81 -14.50 4.30 8.06
C ALA A 81 -13.21 5.00 7.65
N GLN A 82 -12.08 4.29 7.76
CA GLN A 82 -10.75 4.75 7.34
C GLN A 82 -10.10 3.72 6.43
N PRO A 83 -10.54 3.59 5.15
CA PRO A 83 -9.93 2.68 4.20
C PRO A 83 -8.48 3.09 3.93
N MET A 84 -7.53 2.24 4.32
CA MET A 84 -6.10 2.37 4.10
C MET A 84 -5.69 1.48 2.91
N GLY A 85 -4.89 0.46 3.14
CA GLY A 85 -4.50 -0.48 2.11
C GLY A 85 -5.69 -1.20 1.46
N VAL A 86 -5.59 -1.41 0.14
CA VAL A 86 -6.57 -2.14 -0.66
C VAL A 86 -5.87 -3.13 -1.59
N CYS A 87 -6.55 -4.25 -1.88
CA CYS A 87 -6.13 -5.20 -2.90
C CYS A 87 -7.33 -5.94 -3.48
N PHE A 88 -7.11 -6.70 -4.56
CA PHE A 88 -8.13 -7.54 -5.18
C PHE A 88 -7.76 -9.01 -5.04
N GLY A 89 -8.77 -9.87 -4.83
CA GLY A 89 -8.69 -11.31 -4.90
C GLY A 89 -8.78 -11.83 -6.34
N ALA A 90 -8.57 -13.14 -6.50
CA ALA A 90 -8.60 -13.80 -7.81
C ALA A 90 -9.99 -13.77 -8.49
N ASP A 91 -11.03 -13.66 -7.71
CA ASP A 91 -12.44 -13.59 -8.14
C ASP A 91 -12.95 -12.16 -8.35
N GLY A 92 -12.07 -11.18 -8.22
CA GLY A 92 -12.38 -9.76 -8.41
C GLY A 92 -12.98 -9.06 -7.18
N GLU A 93 -13.02 -9.73 -6.04
CA GLU A 93 -13.42 -9.11 -4.79
C GLU A 93 -12.34 -8.17 -4.28
N MET A 94 -12.74 -7.05 -3.67
CA MET A 94 -11.81 -6.12 -3.05
C MET A 94 -11.69 -6.41 -1.56
N TYR A 95 -10.46 -6.30 -1.05
CA TYR A 95 -10.19 -6.33 0.38
C TYR A 95 -9.67 -4.97 0.82
N ILE A 96 -10.18 -4.49 1.96
CA ILE A 96 -9.91 -3.15 2.49
C ILE A 96 -9.47 -3.25 3.95
N CYS A 97 -8.29 -2.72 4.26
CA CYS A 97 -7.94 -2.41 5.64
C CYS A 97 -8.69 -1.16 6.08
N ASP A 98 -9.65 -1.30 6.98
CA ASP A 98 -10.33 -0.19 7.62
C ASP A 98 -9.64 0.10 8.96
N CYS A 99 -8.76 1.11 8.95
CA CYS A 99 -7.95 1.48 10.10
C CYS A 99 -8.78 2.31 11.08
N GLN A 100 -9.15 1.70 12.17
CA GLN A 100 -9.90 2.30 13.26
C GLN A 100 -9.00 2.57 14.47
N LYS A 101 -9.56 3.08 15.55
CA LYS A 101 -8.86 3.08 16.84
C LYS A 101 -8.42 1.66 17.19
N ALA A 102 -7.33 1.54 17.95
CA ALA A 102 -6.80 0.24 18.36
C ALA A 102 -7.90 -0.67 18.96
N GLY A 103 -8.00 -1.88 18.43
CA GLY A 103 -9.03 -2.85 18.81
C GLY A 103 -10.37 -2.73 18.07
N PHE A 104 -10.50 -1.79 17.12
CA PHE A 104 -11.68 -1.60 16.28
C PHE A 104 -11.40 -1.75 14.78
N GLY A 105 -10.14 -1.92 14.38
CA GLY A 105 -9.77 -2.12 12.98
C GLY A 105 -10.45 -3.34 12.37
N ARG A 106 -10.76 -3.25 11.06
CA ARG A 106 -11.41 -4.31 10.29
C ARG A 106 -10.62 -4.62 9.02
N LEU A 107 -10.68 -5.87 8.61
CA LEU A 107 -10.37 -6.28 7.24
C LEU A 107 -11.70 -6.61 6.57
N LEU A 108 -12.09 -5.81 5.61
CA LEU A 108 -13.36 -5.95 4.88
C LEU A 108 -13.14 -6.67 3.56
N ARG A 109 -14.11 -7.49 3.16
CA ARG A 109 -14.29 -8.06 1.82
C ARG A 109 -15.48 -7.39 1.17
N VAL A 110 -15.30 -6.90 -0.06
CA VAL A 110 -16.33 -6.22 -0.84
C VAL A 110 -16.61 -7.03 -2.10
N THR A 111 -17.87 -7.41 -2.29
CA THR A 111 -18.32 -8.07 -3.51
C THR A 111 -19.03 -7.09 -4.42
N PHE A 112 -18.90 -7.31 -5.74
CA PHE A 112 -19.42 -6.40 -6.75
C PHE A 112 -20.42 -7.12 -7.66
N LYS A 113 -21.45 -6.38 -8.09
CA LYS A 113 -22.34 -6.73 -9.19
C LYS A 113 -22.53 -5.51 -10.08
N ASP A 114 -22.33 -5.68 -11.38
CA ASP A 114 -22.45 -4.58 -12.36
C ASP A 114 -21.64 -3.32 -11.95
N ASP A 115 -20.41 -3.56 -11.48
CA ASP A 115 -19.45 -2.53 -11.03
C ASP A 115 -19.88 -1.74 -9.78
N ARG A 116 -20.87 -2.23 -9.04
CA ARG A 116 -21.34 -1.64 -7.79
C ARG A 116 -21.08 -2.57 -6.61
N PRO A 117 -20.63 -2.07 -5.47
CA PRO A 117 -20.52 -2.87 -4.27
C PRO A 117 -21.92 -3.33 -3.83
N VAL A 118 -22.07 -4.63 -3.58
CA VAL A 118 -23.36 -5.22 -3.16
C VAL A 118 -23.30 -5.82 -1.77
N ALA A 119 -22.12 -6.15 -1.26
CA ALA A 119 -21.94 -6.61 0.11
C ALA A 119 -20.59 -6.17 0.67
N PHE A 120 -20.57 -5.91 1.97
CA PHE A 120 -19.38 -5.68 2.78
C PHE A 120 -19.38 -6.70 3.90
N GLU A 121 -18.43 -7.62 3.88
CA GLU A 121 -18.28 -8.67 4.86
C GLU A 121 -17.01 -8.46 5.68
N THR A 122 -17.04 -8.78 6.95
CA THR A 122 -15.85 -8.67 7.81
C THR A 122 -15.08 -9.98 7.77
N VAL A 123 -13.84 -9.95 7.27
CA VAL A 123 -12.90 -11.07 7.31
C VAL A 123 -12.29 -11.17 8.71
N ALA A 124 -11.76 -10.05 9.20
CA ALA A 124 -11.20 -9.94 10.54
C ALA A 124 -11.62 -8.61 11.19
N GLU A 125 -11.74 -8.61 12.50
CA GLU A 125 -12.11 -7.43 13.31
C GLU A 125 -11.33 -7.38 14.61
N GLY A 126 -11.35 -6.24 15.27
CA GLY A 126 -10.58 -6.04 16.49
C GLY A 126 -9.08 -5.82 16.23
N LEU A 127 -8.70 -5.53 14.99
CA LEU A 127 -7.32 -5.23 14.62
C LEU A 127 -6.82 -3.97 15.34
N ALA A 128 -5.56 -3.98 15.77
CA ALA A 128 -5.00 -2.86 16.52
C ALA A 128 -4.72 -1.64 15.63
N ASN A 129 -4.15 -1.87 14.45
CA ASN A 129 -3.82 -0.83 13.49
C ASN A 129 -3.61 -1.45 12.10
N ALA A 130 -4.71 -1.89 11.45
CA ALA A 130 -4.66 -2.46 10.11
C ALA A 130 -4.27 -1.39 9.09
N ASN A 131 -3.23 -1.66 8.29
CA ASN A 131 -2.69 -0.70 7.32
C ASN A 131 -2.61 -1.29 5.90
N GLY A 132 -1.52 -1.91 5.52
CA GLY A 132 -1.36 -2.52 4.19
C GLY A 132 -2.06 -3.88 4.07
N VAL A 133 -2.53 -4.21 2.86
CA VAL A 133 -3.06 -5.54 2.54
C VAL A 133 -2.66 -5.99 1.14
N LYS A 134 -2.26 -7.26 1.00
CA LYS A 134 -2.06 -7.93 -0.30
C LYS A 134 -2.67 -9.33 -0.29
N PHE A 135 -3.15 -9.74 -1.44
CA PHE A 135 -3.74 -11.06 -1.67
C PHE A 135 -2.77 -11.97 -2.44
N ARG A 136 -2.65 -13.22 -2.01
CA ARG A 136 -1.95 -14.27 -2.75
C ARG A 136 -2.50 -15.66 -2.41
N ASN A 137 -2.83 -16.44 -3.42
CA ASN A 137 -3.21 -17.85 -3.29
C ASN A 137 -4.27 -18.10 -2.20
N GLY A 138 -5.35 -17.29 -2.19
CA GLY A 138 -6.42 -17.40 -1.20
C GLY A 138 -6.09 -16.86 0.19
N ARG A 139 -4.95 -16.22 0.37
CA ARG A 139 -4.50 -15.63 1.64
C ARG A 139 -4.36 -14.12 1.54
N LEU A 140 -4.64 -13.46 2.64
CA LEU A 140 -4.54 -12.01 2.82
C LEU A 140 -3.43 -11.72 3.83
N TYR A 141 -2.46 -10.96 3.42
CA TYR A 141 -1.35 -10.50 4.26
C TYR A 141 -1.62 -9.06 4.67
N VAL A 142 -1.76 -8.85 5.97
CA VAL A 142 -2.19 -7.57 6.55
C VAL A 142 -1.13 -7.08 7.52
N THR A 143 -0.63 -5.87 7.32
CA THR A 143 0.25 -5.24 8.30
C THR A 143 -0.56 -4.59 9.42
N GLN A 144 -0.07 -4.74 10.64
CA GLN A 144 -0.48 -3.96 11.79
C GLN A 144 0.74 -3.13 12.24
N ALA A 145 0.73 -1.85 11.90
CA ALA A 145 1.87 -0.96 12.11
C ALA A 145 2.17 -0.73 13.60
N PHE A 146 1.26 -1.08 14.50
CA PHE A 146 1.44 -0.91 15.93
C PHE A 146 0.56 -1.85 16.74
N MET A 147 1.14 -2.52 17.74
CA MET A 147 0.44 -3.37 18.71
C MET A 147 0.50 -2.75 20.12
N PRO A 148 -0.39 -1.83 20.47
CA PRO A 148 -0.29 -1.04 21.71
C PRO A 148 -0.39 -1.87 22.98
N GLY A 149 -1.00 -3.07 22.92
CA GLY A 149 -1.09 -4.01 24.04
C GLY A 149 0.23 -4.74 24.37
N VAL A 150 1.20 -4.72 23.47
CA VAL A 150 2.51 -5.37 23.66
C VAL A 150 3.48 -4.35 24.27
N LYS A 151 3.72 -4.48 25.57
CA LYS A 151 4.69 -3.65 26.29
C LYS A 151 6.03 -4.36 26.39
N ARG A 152 7.10 -3.63 26.14
CA ARG A 152 8.47 -4.12 26.21
C ARG A 152 9.30 -3.28 27.20
N GLU A 153 10.20 -3.93 27.92
CA GLU A 153 11.09 -3.26 28.88
C GLU A 153 12.09 -2.32 28.20
N ASP A 154 12.53 -2.67 26.97
CA ASP A 154 13.44 -1.84 26.16
C ASP A 154 12.74 -0.65 25.49
N GLY A 155 11.43 -0.48 25.72
CA GLY A 155 10.64 0.62 25.17
C GLY A 155 10.35 0.52 23.66
N ALA A 156 10.84 -0.50 22.95
CA ALA A 156 10.56 -0.68 21.54
C ALA A 156 9.06 -0.92 21.29
N ALA A 157 8.56 -0.40 20.17
CA ALA A 157 7.20 -0.70 19.72
C ALA A 157 7.19 -2.00 18.91
N THR A 158 6.12 -2.77 19.01
CA THR A 158 5.94 -4.01 18.26
C THR A 158 4.92 -3.81 17.16
N SER A 159 5.22 -4.34 15.98
CA SER A 159 4.33 -4.41 14.82
C SER A 159 4.28 -5.83 14.28
N GLY A 160 3.32 -6.14 13.41
CA GLY A 160 3.19 -7.48 12.86
C GLY A 160 2.58 -7.54 11.47
N LEU A 161 2.93 -8.63 10.78
CA LEU A 161 2.30 -9.07 9.56
C LEU A 161 1.39 -10.24 9.91
N TYR A 162 0.12 -10.10 9.59
CA TYR A 162 -0.93 -11.10 9.85
C TYR A 162 -1.36 -11.77 8.56
N MET A 163 -1.72 -13.03 8.64
CA MET A 163 -2.26 -13.80 7.52
C MET A 163 -3.66 -14.30 7.86
N PHE A 164 -4.61 -14.02 6.96
CA PHE A 164 -5.97 -14.52 7.02
C PHE A 164 -6.30 -15.29 5.74
N SER A 165 -7.23 -16.24 5.82
CA SER A 165 -7.85 -16.82 4.61
C SER A 165 -8.84 -15.81 4.01
N ALA A 166 -8.94 -15.76 2.69
CA ALA A 166 -9.98 -14.98 2.02
C ALA A 166 -11.40 -15.46 2.36
N THR A 167 -11.52 -16.71 2.86
CA THR A 167 -12.77 -17.31 3.31
C THR A 167 -13.07 -17.10 4.79
N ASP A 168 -12.15 -16.53 5.56
CA ASP A 168 -12.37 -16.21 6.97
C ASP A 168 -13.50 -15.21 7.14
N ARG A 169 -14.18 -15.31 8.29
CA ARG A 169 -15.23 -14.36 8.69
C ARG A 169 -15.15 -14.07 10.17
N ASN A 170 -15.13 -12.78 10.50
CA ASN A 170 -15.14 -12.26 11.86
C ASN A 170 -14.03 -12.82 12.76
N VAL A 171 -12.85 -13.09 12.19
CA VAL A 171 -11.68 -13.53 12.97
C VAL A 171 -11.24 -12.39 13.89
N ARG A 172 -10.99 -12.70 15.16
CA ARG A 172 -10.49 -11.74 16.16
C ARG A 172 -9.08 -12.12 16.60
N PRO A 173 -8.04 -11.50 16.03
CA PRO A 173 -6.68 -11.77 16.46
C PRO A 173 -6.39 -11.18 17.84
N ALA A 174 -5.43 -11.78 18.55
CA ALA A 174 -5.01 -11.29 19.86
C ALA A 174 -4.09 -10.06 19.78
N ASN A 175 -3.70 -9.61 18.59
CA ASN A 175 -2.82 -8.46 18.33
C ASN A 175 -1.48 -8.53 19.08
N ARG A 176 -0.82 -9.66 19.02
CA ARG A 176 0.50 -9.91 19.62
C ARG A 176 1.31 -10.89 18.77
N PRO A 177 2.64 -10.93 18.92
CA PRO A 177 3.51 -11.73 18.06
C PRO A 177 3.29 -13.24 18.11
N ASP A 178 2.77 -13.78 19.22
CA ASP A 178 2.46 -15.20 19.41
C ASP A 178 1.03 -15.58 18.96
N ASP A 179 0.29 -14.64 18.33
CA ASP A 179 -1.00 -14.92 17.72
C ASP A 179 -0.84 -15.91 16.55
N PRO A 180 -1.71 -16.93 16.42
CA PRO A 180 -1.67 -17.86 15.28
C PRO A 180 -1.75 -17.18 13.90
N GLN A 181 -2.42 -16.06 13.79
CA GLN A 181 -2.49 -15.27 12.56
C GLN A 181 -1.24 -14.43 12.31
N CYS A 182 -0.42 -14.12 13.33
CA CYS A 182 0.83 -13.40 13.15
C CYS A 182 1.87 -14.32 12.49
N VAL A 183 2.33 -13.94 11.30
CA VAL A 183 3.32 -14.72 10.53
C VAL A 183 4.71 -14.12 10.55
N PHE A 184 4.80 -12.84 10.93
CA PHE A 184 6.07 -12.13 11.16
C PHE A 184 5.82 -10.94 12.10
N SER A 185 6.80 -10.61 12.92
CA SER A 185 6.77 -9.43 13.77
C SER A 185 8.10 -8.70 13.76
N ASP A 186 8.05 -7.39 13.92
CA ASP A 186 9.23 -6.53 13.94
C ASP A 186 9.15 -5.51 15.08
N LEU A 187 10.29 -4.98 15.45
CA LEU A 187 10.45 -4.00 16.52
C LEU A 187 10.88 -2.65 15.94
N THR A 188 10.20 -1.60 16.36
CA THR A 188 10.58 -0.22 16.08
C THR A 188 11.24 0.39 17.30
N ARG A 189 12.51 0.79 17.16
CA ARG A 189 13.33 1.38 18.23
C ARG A 189 13.37 2.90 18.18
N ASN A 190 12.88 3.51 17.12
CA ASN A 190 12.81 4.95 17.00
C ASN A 190 11.93 5.55 18.12
N PRO A 191 12.47 6.40 19.01
CA PRO A 191 11.71 6.90 20.15
C PRO A 191 10.63 7.93 19.76
N LYS A 192 10.75 8.52 18.57
CA LYS A 192 9.84 9.57 18.09
C LYS A 192 8.74 9.02 17.16
N ILE A 193 9.06 7.96 16.41
CA ILE A 193 8.14 7.36 15.42
C ILE A 193 7.95 5.89 15.81
N ARG A 194 6.78 5.57 16.32
CA ARG A 194 6.49 4.24 16.88
C ARG A 194 5.77 3.29 15.93
N GLY A 195 5.45 3.75 14.73
CA GLY A 195 4.90 2.89 13.67
C GLY A 195 5.98 1.93 13.14
N GLY A 196 5.64 0.64 13.00
CA GLY A 196 6.52 -0.38 12.46
C GLY A 196 6.09 -0.81 11.06
N LEU A 197 5.76 -2.11 10.88
CA LEU A 197 5.36 -2.66 9.58
C LEU A 197 4.14 -1.94 9.02
N ASN A 198 4.32 -1.18 7.95
CA ASN A 198 3.29 -0.32 7.37
C ASN A 198 2.84 -0.85 6.00
N GLY A 199 3.48 -0.48 4.91
CA GLY A 199 3.17 -1.00 3.59
C GLY A 199 3.57 -2.46 3.40
N VAL A 200 2.93 -3.13 2.45
CA VAL A 200 3.25 -4.50 2.05
C VAL A 200 3.14 -4.65 0.54
N ALA A 201 4.10 -5.33 -0.08
CA ALA A 201 4.10 -5.68 -1.51
C ALA A 201 4.41 -7.16 -1.70
N ILE A 202 4.01 -7.75 -2.82
CA ILE A 202 4.33 -9.13 -3.20
C ILE A 202 4.76 -9.13 -4.66
N ASP A 203 5.94 -9.70 -4.94
CA ASP A 203 6.47 -9.82 -6.30
C ASP A 203 5.84 -10.98 -7.09
N SER A 204 6.21 -11.11 -8.37
CA SER A 204 5.70 -12.16 -9.26
C SER A 204 6.07 -13.57 -8.78
N HIS A 205 7.18 -13.71 -8.06
CA HIS A 205 7.67 -14.97 -7.48
C HIS A 205 7.02 -15.29 -6.13
N GLY A 206 6.31 -14.32 -5.52
CA GLY A 206 5.63 -14.46 -4.25
C GLY A 206 6.46 -14.13 -3.03
N THR A 207 7.55 -13.44 -3.24
CA THR A 207 8.30 -12.82 -2.16
C THR A 207 7.51 -11.64 -1.64
N LEU A 208 7.41 -11.53 -0.33
CA LEU A 208 6.72 -10.44 0.32
C LEU A 208 7.73 -9.42 0.85
N TYR A 209 7.42 -8.15 0.67
CA TYR A 209 8.20 -7.03 1.19
C TYR A 209 7.34 -6.22 2.15
N THR A 210 7.92 -5.77 3.27
CA THR A 210 7.24 -4.88 4.22
C THR A 210 8.22 -3.92 4.87
N GLY A 211 7.83 -2.65 4.97
CA GLY A 211 8.66 -1.57 5.51
C GLY A 211 8.41 -1.32 6.98
N ASN A 212 9.47 -1.11 7.77
CA ASN A 212 9.36 -0.57 9.11
C ASN A 212 9.42 0.95 9.04
N TYR A 213 8.27 1.57 9.19
CA TYR A 213 8.08 3.01 9.04
C TYR A 213 8.97 3.84 10.00
N GLY A 214 9.11 3.41 11.24
CA GLY A 214 9.85 4.16 12.25
C GLY A 214 11.36 4.02 12.15
N ASP A 215 11.86 2.82 11.82
CA ASP A 215 13.29 2.53 11.77
C ASP A 215 13.89 2.61 10.37
N GLY A 216 13.09 2.85 9.31
CA GLY A 216 13.57 3.17 7.97
C GLY A 216 14.18 1.99 7.21
N HIS A 217 13.76 0.77 7.48
CA HIS A 217 14.23 -0.43 6.77
C HIS A 217 13.09 -1.23 6.12
N VAL A 218 13.44 -2.09 5.17
CA VAL A 218 12.49 -2.99 4.50
C VAL A 218 12.94 -4.44 4.62
N TRP A 219 12.02 -5.30 5.03
CA TRP A 219 12.18 -6.74 5.07
C TRP A 219 11.79 -7.40 3.75
N LYS A 220 12.54 -8.44 3.37
CA LYS A 220 12.19 -9.41 2.32
C LYS A 220 11.86 -10.74 3.00
N LEU A 221 10.65 -11.24 2.74
CA LEU A 221 10.08 -12.39 3.41
C LEU A 221 9.77 -13.49 2.38
N THR A 222 10.44 -14.63 2.51
CA THR A 222 10.14 -15.83 1.70
C THR A 222 9.03 -16.62 2.38
N LEU A 223 7.96 -16.90 1.63
CA LEU A 223 6.82 -17.66 2.14
C LEU A 223 7.02 -19.17 1.92
N GLY A 224 6.64 -19.97 2.92
CA GLY A 224 6.53 -21.42 2.81
C GLY A 224 5.27 -21.85 2.04
N ALA A 225 5.13 -23.14 1.79
CA ALA A 225 3.96 -23.71 1.10
C ALA A 225 2.64 -23.48 1.86
N ASP A 226 2.72 -23.36 3.19
CA ASP A 226 1.60 -23.01 4.06
C ASP A 226 1.25 -21.51 4.05
N GLY A 227 2.04 -20.70 3.34
CA GLY A 227 1.91 -19.24 3.27
C GLY A 227 2.51 -18.48 4.45
N ARG A 228 3.08 -19.17 5.44
CA ARG A 228 3.77 -18.52 6.55
C ARG A 228 5.18 -18.10 6.13
N VAL A 229 5.77 -17.16 6.87
CA VAL A 229 7.15 -16.73 6.61
C VAL A 229 8.11 -17.84 6.99
N ALA A 230 8.83 -18.37 6.01
CA ALA A 230 9.87 -19.38 6.18
C ALA A 230 11.26 -18.76 6.37
N LYS A 231 11.50 -17.59 5.77
CA LYS A 231 12.77 -16.85 5.88
C LYS A 231 12.50 -15.36 5.85
N SER A 232 13.24 -14.61 6.65
CA SER A 232 13.26 -13.13 6.62
C SER A 232 14.69 -12.64 6.45
N GLU A 233 14.88 -11.61 5.63
CA GLU A 233 16.16 -10.96 5.44
C GLU A 233 15.98 -9.44 5.28
N MET A 234 16.96 -8.67 5.76
CA MET A 234 16.98 -7.22 5.58
C MET A 234 17.27 -6.92 4.12
N PHE A 235 16.29 -6.36 3.40
CA PHE A 235 16.43 -6.06 1.98
C PHE A 235 16.92 -4.64 1.74
N VAL A 236 16.29 -3.67 2.42
CA VAL A 236 16.75 -2.28 2.42
C VAL A 236 17.13 -1.93 3.85
N PRO A 237 18.42 -1.76 4.15
CA PRO A 237 18.83 -1.34 5.50
C PRO A 237 18.54 0.15 5.72
N ALA A 238 18.36 0.57 6.97
CA ALA A 238 18.16 1.98 7.32
C ALA A 238 19.29 2.91 6.82
N SER A 239 20.50 2.36 6.64
CA SER A 239 21.65 3.08 6.07
C SER A 239 21.51 3.42 4.58
N ALA A 240 20.53 2.85 3.87
CA ALA A 240 20.27 3.15 2.47
C ALA A 240 19.65 4.54 2.23
N GLY A 241 19.28 5.25 3.31
CA GLY A 241 18.81 6.63 3.24
C GLY A 241 17.29 6.78 3.10
N VAL A 242 16.54 5.69 3.13
CA VAL A 242 15.07 5.71 3.29
C VAL A 242 14.76 6.02 4.75
N LYS A 243 13.92 7.02 5.00
CA LYS A 243 13.64 7.48 6.37
C LYS A 243 12.44 6.79 6.99
N THR A 244 11.34 6.77 6.25
CA THR A 244 10.06 6.22 6.74
C THR A 244 9.34 5.53 5.57
N PRO A 245 9.69 4.26 5.26
CA PRO A 245 9.01 3.50 4.22
C PRO A 245 7.54 3.29 4.63
N ASP A 246 6.65 4.04 3.99
CA ASP A 246 5.21 3.98 4.24
C ASP A 246 4.59 2.89 3.37
N GLY A 247 4.02 3.22 2.23
CA GLY A 247 3.49 2.26 1.28
C GLY A 247 4.56 1.64 0.37
N LEU A 248 4.23 0.46 -0.17
CA LEU A 248 5.09 -0.30 -1.07
C LEU A 248 4.30 -0.91 -2.24
N CYS A 249 4.87 -0.86 -3.45
CA CYS A 249 4.37 -1.64 -4.58
C CYS A 249 5.52 -2.27 -5.37
N VAL A 250 5.21 -3.18 -6.28
CA VAL A 250 6.14 -3.72 -7.27
C VAL A 250 5.61 -3.45 -8.68
N ASP A 251 6.52 -3.28 -9.63
CA ASP A 251 6.19 -3.24 -11.06
C ASP A 251 6.24 -4.64 -11.71
N ALA A 252 6.07 -4.70 -13.04
CA ALA A 252 6.09 -5.94 -13.80
C ALA A 252 7.48 -6.59 -13.88
N GLU A 253 8.54 -5.83 -13.65
CA GLU A 253 9.93 -6.26 -13.62
C GLU A 253 10.40 -6.63 -12.19
N ASP A 254 9.46 -6.69 -11.22
CA ASP A 254 9.71 -6.94 -9.80
C ASP A 254 10.59 -5.88 -9.11
N ASN A 255 10.71 -4.66 -9.67
CA ASN A 255 11.28 -3.56 -8.92
C ASN A 255 10.33 -3.14 -7.80
N LEU A 256 10.86 -2.99 -6.59
CA LEU A 256 10.11 -2.47 -5.45
C LEU A 256 10.14 -0.94 -5.44
N TYR A 257 8.98 -0.33 -5.29
CA TYR A 257 8.85 1.11 -5.06
C TYR A 257 8.38 1.39 -3.64
N ILE A 258 8.93 2.43 -3.05
CA ILE A 258 8.69 2.83 -1.66
C ILE A 258 8.31 4.31 -1.64
N ALA A 259 7.20 4.65 -1.01
CA ALA A 259 6.91 6.01 -0.62
C ALA A 259 7.64 6.32 0.70
N ASP A 260 8.62 7.19 0.67
CA ASP A 260 9.37 7.64 1.86
C ASP A 260 8.74 8.93 2.39
N MET A 261 7.78 8.79 3.31
CA MET A 261 6.93 9.89 3.75
C MET A 261 7.73 11.08 4.35
N MET A 262 8.64 10.81 5.28
CA MET A 262 9.47 11.85 5.92
C MET A 262 10.74 12.16 5.13
N GLY A 263 11.06 11.31 4.16
CA GLY A 263 12.14 11.54 3.21
C GLY A 263 11.73 12.43 2.06
N ASP A 264 10.40 12.68 1.89
CA ASP A 264 9.83 13.42 0.77
C ASP A 264 10.32 12.83 -0.57
N ALA A 265 10.18 11.51 -0.74
CA ALA A 265 10.75 10.82 -1.89
C ALA A 265 9.93 9.60 -2.35
N ALA A 266 10.05 9.29 -3.63
CA ALA A 266 9.73 8.00 -4.22
C ALA A 266 11.05 7.25 -4.50
N VAL A 267 11.18 6.04 -3.98
CA VAL A 267 12.40 5.23 -4.04
C VAL A 267 12.14 3.99 -4.88
N LYS A 268 13.10 3.59 -5.74
CA LYS A 268 13.12 2.35 -6.47
C LYS A 268 14.20 1.44 -5.90
N VAL A 269 13.89 0.16 -5.74
CA VAL A 269 14.84 -0.88 -5.36
C VAL A 269 14.75 -2.00 -6.38
N THR A 270 15.87 -2.33 -7.03
CA THR A 270 15.91 -3.44 -7.98
C THR A 270 15.74 -4.80 -7.28
N PRO A 271 15.39 -5.89 -7.97
CA PRO A 271 15.35 -7.24 -7.38
C PRO A 271 16.68 -7.67 -6.74
N GLN A 272 17.80 -7.05 -7.12
CA GLN A 272 19.14 -7.29 -6.58
C GLN A 272 19.43 -6.44 -5.33
N GLY A 273 18.52 -5.52 -4.96
CA GLY A 273 18.64 -4.66 -3.78
C GLY A 273 19.34 -3.31 -4.03
N GLU A 274 19.53 -2.92 -5.28
CA GLU A 274 20.09 -1.60 -5.60
C GLU A 274 19.05 -0.51 -5.39
N VAL A 275 19.36 0.45 -4.51
CA VAL A 275 18.46 1.55 -4.11
C VAL A 275 18.75 2.79 -4.94
N SER A 276 17.73 3.37 -5.52
CA SER A 276 17.78 4.64 -6.24
C SER A 276 16.54 5.49 -5.94
N PHE A 277 16.65 6.80 -6.12
CA PHE A 277 15.52 7.72 -5.91
C PHE A 277 14.92 8.08 -7.27
N VAL A 278 13.65 7.72 -7.48
CA VAL A 278 12.90 8.11 -8.68
C VAL A 278 12.64 9.61 -8.66
N GLN A 279 12.23 10.12 -7.49
CA GLN A 279 12.03 11.54 -7.25
C GLN A 279 12.33 11.89 -5.79
N LYS A 280 12.96 13.04 -5.57
CA LYS A 280 13.16 13.65 -4.25
C LYS A 280 12.53 15.04 -4.22
N GLY A 281 11.71 15.29 -3.21
CA GLY A 281 11.02 16.56 -3.04
C GLY A 281 9.77 16.69 -3.92
N GLY A 282 8.93 17.65 -3.57
CA GLY A 282 7.72 18.00 -4.30
C GLY A 282 6.48 17.22 -3.89
N PHE A 283 6.59 16.27 -2.98
CA PHE A 283 5.43 15.59 -2.43
C PHE A 283 4.83 16.33 -1.22
N LYS A 284 3.65 15.90 -0.82
CA LYS A 284 3.00 16.35 0.41
C LYS A 284 2.79 15.13 1.33
N ARG A 285 3.88 14.62 1.90
CA ARG A 285 3.88 13.37 2.68
C ARG A 285 3.44 12.18 1.82
N PRO A 286 4.32 11.71 0.91
CA PRO A 286 4.00 10.56 0.06
C PRO A 286 3.71 9.34 0.94
N SER A 287 2.58 8.64 0.68
CA SER A 287 2.11 7.54 1.51
C SER A 287 2.10 6.19 0.80
N GLU A 288 1.50 6.09 -0.36
CA GLU A 288 1.40 4.82 -1.09
C GLU A 288 1.84 5.01 -2.54
N PRO A 289 2.74 4.16 -3.06
CA PRO A 289 3.05 4.10 -4.47
C PRO A 289 2.17 3.06 -5.18
N GLY A 290 1.88 3.27 -6.46
CA GLY A 290 1.21 2.31 -7.32
C GLY A 290 1.82 2.32 -8.73
N ALA A 291 2.41 1.21 -9.17
CA ALA A 291 2.89 1.06 -10.53
C ALA A 291 1.71 0.70 -11.45
N TRP A 292 1.41 1.56 -12.42
CA TRP A 292 0.33 1.35 -13.37
C TRP A 292 0.73 1.82 -14.76
N ARG A 293 0.66 0.91 -15.73
CA ARG A 293 1.20 1.15 -17.07
C ARG A 293 2.69 1.55 -16.98
N ASP A 294 3.06 2.63 -17.66
CA ASP A 294 4.44 3.11 -17.76
C ASP A 294 4.77 4.21 -16.72
N SER A 295 3.95 4.31 -15.65
CA SER A 295 4.07 5.34 -14.63
C SER A 295 4.00 4.80 -13.21
N LEU A 296 4.68 5.48 -12.30
CA LEU A 296 4.52 5.36 -10.86
C LEU A 296 3.58 6.46 -10.37
N TYR A 297 2.52 6.06 -9.69
CA TYR A 297 1.60 6.98 -9.03
C TYR A 297 1.93 7.01 -7.55
N VAL A 298 1.99 8.19 -6.95
CA VAL A 298 2.32 8.35 -5.52
C VAL A 298 1.27 9.20 -4.84
N ALA A 299 0.57 8.63 -3.88
CA ALA A 299 -0.43 9.34 -3.08
C ALA A 299 0.21 10.34 -2.13
N ASN A 300 -0.40 11.50 -1.99
CA ASN A 300 -0.01 12.56 -1.06
C ASN A 300 -0.94 12.60 0.15
N TRP A 301 -0.61 11.87 1.21
CA TRP A 301 -1.37 11.88 2.47
C TRP A 301 -1.61 13.27 3.04
N GLY A 302 -0.64 14.16 2.94
CA GLY A 302 -0.74 15.54 3.42
C GLY A 302 -1.50 16.48 2.50
N GLY A 303 -2.16 15.96 1.47
CA GLY A 303 -2.82 16.76 0.45
C GLY A 303 -4.07 16.09 -0.14
N THR A 304 -4.40 16.53 -1.34
CA THR A 304 -5.55 16.05 -2.13
C THR A 304 -5.10 15.67 -3.54
N THR A 305 -3.84 15.23 -3.68
CA THR A 305 -3.24 14.94 -4.98
C THR A 305 -2.57 13.57 -5.02
N VAL A 306 -2.42 13.08 -6.22
CA VAL A 306 -1.56 11.94 -6.57
C VAL A 306 -0.57 12.44 -7.61
N GLU A 307 0.71 12.15 -7.41
CA GLU A 307 1.75 12.47 -8.40
C GLU A 307 1.90 11.29 -9.37
N GLU A 308 1.87 11.58 -10.68
CA GLU A 308 2.19 10.63 -11.73
C GLU A 308 3.61 10.89 -12.22
N ILE A 309 4.48 9.88 -12.13
CA ILE A 309 5.89 9.95 -12.48
C ILE A 309 6.14 8.91 -13.58
N PRO A 310 6.45 9.31 -14.82
CA PRO A 310 6.80 8.38 -15.87
C PRO A 310 8.03 7.53 -15.49
N LEU A 311 7.92 6.22 -15.67
CA LEU A 311 9.00 5.27 -15.37
C LEU A 311 9.84 5.05 -16.63
N GLY A 312 10.25 5.98 -17.40
CA GLY A 312 10.99 5.86 -18.65
C GLY A 312 11.46 4.44 -19.01
N ASN A 313 11.12 4.00 -20.22
CA ASN A 313 11.57 2.73 -20.80
C ASN A 313 13.07 2.75 -21.09
#